data_6beff8af534254d8ffc4cc24168e2181
#
_entry.id   6beff8af534254d8ffc4cc24168e2181
#
_cell.length_a   1.000
_cell.length_b   1.000
_cell.length_c   1.000
_cell.angle_alpha   90.00
_cell.angle_beta   90.00
_cell.angle_gamma   90.00
#
_symmetry.space_group_name_H-M   'P 1'
#
loop_
_entity.id
_entity.type
_entity.pdbx_description
1 polymer ?
#
loop_
_entity_poly.entity_id
_entity_poly.type
_entity_poly.pdbx_seq_one_letter_code
_entity_poly.pdbx_strand_id
1 'polypeptide(L)'
;RVVTSPLMSDEELQKAIETDSLWENLVQLADNLNDYSVFHQVINRNSKTNTMEILFVASKLSDVNSYSAIAKKAGLNPVIVDVKCFTLKNAHDNTKFKSINQNTNSAILEISDDENYLMIIHNNTPVITDVFLRQPEKDLISQISDGPINDESEAVIRRYSMQVKQAIGDYEAKHENKINNIQVVSSLKNINSIIPSFKKNLPTTGFSLFDPLEGVAIPSYNAEKTNIDNRSTLAAVIGLAYRKLDVFGYYKF
;
A
#
# COMPACT_ATOMS: atom_id res chain seq x y z
N ARG A 1 -6.39 8.05 -2.07
CA ARG A 1 -7.15 7.96 -3.33
C ARG A 1 -6.58 8.95 -4.34
N VAL A 2 -6.51 8.55 -5.62
CA VAL A 2 -6.19 9.46 -6.73
C VAL A 2 -7.49 9.91 -7.35
N VAL A 3 -7.63 11.22 -7.56
CA VAL A 3 -8.81 11.82 -8.20
C VAL A 3 -8.37 12.65 -9.40
N THR A 4 -9.20 12.68 -10.44
CA THR A 4 -9.00 13.53 -11.60
C THR A 4 -9.87 14.78 -11.46
N SER A 5 -9.28 15.96 -11.60
CA SER A 5 -9.95 17.24 -11.56
C SER A 5 -9.63 18.06 -12.82
N PRO A 6 -10.38 19.13 -13.12
CA PRO A 6 -9.95 20.11 -14.11
C PRO A 6 -8.55 20.67 -13.80
N LEU A 7 -7.81 21.04 -14.82
CA LEU A 7 -6.49 21.63 -14.66
C LEU A 7 -6.61 22.97 -13.92
N MET A 8 -5.86 23.12 -12.84
CA MET A 8 -5.81 24.33 -12.02
C MET A 8 -4.35 24.73 -11.78
N SER A 9 -4.11 26.01 -11.60
CA SER A 9 -2.86 26.52 -11.04
C SER A 9 -2.72 26.11 -9.57
N ASP A 10 -1.54 26.28 -8.97
CA ASP A 10 -1.33 26.00 -7.57
C ASP A 10 -2.17 26.90 -6.66
N GLU A 11 -2.36 28.18 -7.07
CA GLU A 11 -3.18 29.13 -6.33
C GLU A 11 -4.69 28.78 -6.39
N GLU A 12 -5.17 28.34 -7.55
CA GLU A 12 -6.56 27.92 -7.73
C GLU A 12 -6.82 26.62 -6.95
N LEU A 13 -5.88 25.67 -6.97
CA LEU A 13 -5.96 24.44 -6.21
C LEU A 13 -6.01 24.73 -4.71
N GLN A 14 -5.13 25.62 -4.22
CA GLN A 14 -5.11 26.00 -2.82
C GLN A 14 -6.45 26.62 -2.38
N LYS A 15 -7.01 27.53 -3.17
CA LYS A 15 -8.34 28.12 -2.90
C LYS A 15 -9.45 27.08 -2.90
N ALA A 16 -9.42 26.14 -3.86
CA ALA A 16 -10.42 25.08 -3.97
C ALA A 16 -10.38 24.11 -2.78
N ILE A 17 -9.19 23.90 -2.20
CA ILE A 17 -9.00 23.11 -0.98
C ILE A 17 -9.54 23.87 0.24
N GLU A 18 -9.22 25.14 0.39
CA GLU A 18 -9.66 25.98 1.51
C GLU A 18 -11.19 26.19 1.55
N THR A 19 -11.86 26.15 0.40
CA THR A 19 -13.30 26.34 0.29
C THR A 19 -14.12 25.05 0.37
N ASP A 20 -13.52 23.92 0.74
CA ASP A 20 -14.12 22.58 0.82
C ASP A 20 -14.77 22.09 -0.49
N SER A 21 -14.82 22.92 -1.53
CA SER A 21 -15.50 22.61 -2.80
C SER A 21 -14.90 21.39 -3.53
N LEU A 22 -13.63 21.12 -3.33
CA LEU A 22 -12.93 19.95 -3.87
C LEU A 22 -13.28 18.69 -3.09
N TRP A 23 -13.51 18.82 -1.78
CA TRP A 23 -13.73 17.69 -0.89
C TRP A 23 -15.12 17.11 -1.03
N GLU A 24 -16.13 17.95 -1.10
CA GLU A 24 -17.53 17.54 -1.21
C GLU A 24 -17.79 16.72 -2.48
N ASN A 25 -17.12 17.06 -3.58
CA ASN A 25 -17.35 16.44 -4.87
C ASN A 25 -16.41 15.26 -5.19
N LEU A 26 -15.18 15.26 -4.66
CA LEU A 26 -14.13 14.32 -5.06
C LEU A 26 -13.79 13.28 -4.00
N VAL A 27 -13.97 13.63 -2.72
CA VAL A 27 -13.62 12.75 -1.60
C VAL A 27 -14.88 12.61 -0.73
N GLN A 28 -15.65 11.56 -0.97
CA GLN A 28 -16.80 11.24 -0.11
C GLN A 28 -16.26 10.70 1.23
N LEU A 29 -16.01 11.59 2.17
CA LEU A 29 -15.75 11.23 3.56
C LEU A 29 -17.08 11.00 4.27
N ALA A 30 -17.13 9.97 5.11
CA ALA A 30 -18.35 9.61 5.84
C ALA A 30 -18.70 10.61 6.96
N ASP A 31 -17.70 11.39 7.42
CA ASP A 31 -17.78 12.28 8.57
C ASP A 31 -17.35 13.70 8.16
N ASN A 32 -17.39 14.64 9.11
CA ASN A 32 -16.96 16.02 8.91
C ASN A 32 -15.46 16.09 8.57
N LEU A 33 -15.10 16.89 7.57
CA LEU A 33 -13.70 17.09 7.15
C LEU A 33 -12.79 17.54 8.29
N ASN A 34 -13.30 18.30 9.25
CA ASN A 34 -12.56 18.75 10.43
C ASN A 34 -12.09 17.60 11.35
N ASP A 35 -12.67 16.40 11.20
CA ASP A 35 -12.27 15.21 11.96
C ASP A 35 -11.09 14.47 11.30
N TYR A 36 -10.61 14.98 10.16
CA TYR A 36 -9.52 14.37 9.39
C TYR A 36 -8.29 15.27 9.29
N SER A 37 -7.13 14.65 9.32
CA SER A 37 -5.89 15.22 8.79
C SER A 37 -5.83 14.89 7.30
N VAL A 38 -5.85 15.91 6.47
CA VAL A 38 -5.87 15.75 5.01
C VAL A 38 -4.56 16.22 4.40
N PHE A 39 -4.02 15.40 3.53
CA PHE A 39 -2.83 15.71 2.74
C PHE A 39 -3.16 15.54 1.26
N HIS A 40 -2.60 16.39 0.42
CA HIS A 40 -2.76 16.30 -1.03
C HIS A 40 -1.43 16.50 -1.75
N GLN A 41 -1.31 15.89 -2.92
CA GLN A 41 -0.17 16.05 -3.82
C GLN A 41 -0.62 15.98 -5.27
N VAL A 42 -0.23 16.95 -6.08
CA VAL A 42 -0.42 16.88 -7.53
C VAL A 42 0.56 15.84 -8.10
N ILE A 43 -0.01 14.82 -8.76
CA ILE A 43 0.78 13.75 -9.38
C ILE A 43 1.11 14.09 -10.82
N ASN A 44 0.11 14.61 -11.54
CA ASN A 44 0.24 14.86 -12.96
C ASN A 44 -0.63 16.05 -13.40
N ARG A 45 -0.17 16.80 -14.38
CA ARG A 45 -0.91 17.86 -15.08
C ARG A 45 -0.89 17.57 -16.56
N ASN A 46 -2.05 17.40 -17.17
CA ASN A 46 -2.20 17.14 -18.60
C ASN A 46 -2.89 18.33 -19.30
N SER A 47 -2.08 19.16 -19.92
CA SER A 47 -2.58 20.34 -20.64
C SER A 47 -3.38 19.97 -21.91
N LYS A 48 -3.19 18.78 -22.48
CA LYS A 48 -3.92 18.35 -23.67
C LYS A 48 -5.38 18.01 -23.35
N THR A 49 -5.61 17.39 -22.21
CA THR A 49 -6.96 16.99 -21.74
C THR A 49 -7.56 18.04 -20.80
N ASN A 50 -6.82 19.07 -20.46
CA ASN A 50 -7.19 20.08 -19.46
C ASN A 50 -7.56 19.46 -18.10
N THR A 51 -6.80 18.45 -17.68
CA THR A 51 -7.03 17.72 -16.43
C THR A 51 -5.76 17.61 -15.59
N MET A 52 -5.93 17.39 -14.29
CA MET A 52 -4.85 17.06 -13.38
C MET A 52 -5.25 15.88 -12.47
N GLU A 53 -4.26 15.12 -12.05
CA GLU A 53 -4.42 14.03 -11.10
C GLU A 53 -3.86 14.45 -9.75
N ILE A 54 -4.66 14.33 -8.70
CA ILE A 54 -4.32 14.70 -7.34
C ILE A 54 -4.44 13.47 -6.44
N LEU A 55 -3.37 13.16 -5.72
CA LEU A 55 -3.38 12.18 -4.66
C LEU A 55 -3.91 12.84 -3.39
N PHE A 56 -4.97 12.26 -2.83
CA PHE A 56 -5.50 12.65 -1.53
C PHE A 56 -5.29 11.54 -0.51
N VAL A 57 -4.88 11.95 0.68
CA VAL A 57 -4.77 11.10 1.86
C VAL A 57 -5.54 11.76 2.98
N ALA A 58 -6.49 11.04 3.56
CA ALA A 58 -7.24 11.49 4.73
C ALA A 58 -7.10 10.45 5.84
N SER A 59 -6.75 10.90 7.04
CA SER A 59 -6.64 10.05 8.24
C SER A 59 -7.45 10.68 9.37
N LYS A 60 -8.24 9.88 10.09
CA LYS A 60 -9.00 10.39 11.25
C LYS A 60 -8.03 10.92 12.29
N LEU A 61 -8.28 12.15 12.74
CA LEU A 61 -7.47 12.78 13.80
C LEU A 61 -7.49 11.98 15.11
N SER A 62 -8.62 11.34 15.41
CA SER A 62 -8.75 10.43 16.55
C SER A 62 -7.71 9.30 16.50
N ASP A 63 -7.50 8.69 15.33
CA ASP A 63 -6.58 7.58 15.16
C ASP A 63 -5.13 8.06 15.26
N VAL A 64 -4.80 9.16 14.56
CA VAL A 64 -3.47 9.81 14.63
C VAL A 64 -3.12 10.16 16.08
N ASN A 65 -4.07 10.76 16.81
CA ASN A 65 -3.88 11.14 18.21
C ASN A 65 -3.73 9.91 19.12
N SER A 66 -4.49 8.85 18.89
CA SER A 66 -4.43 7.61 19.67
C SER A 66 -3.06 6.95 19.54
N TYR A 67 -2.55 6.76 18.31
CA TYR A 67 -1.21 6.21 18.08
C TYR A 67 -0.11 7.10 18.65
N SER A 68 -0.23 8.41 18.46
CA SER A 68 0.72 9.38 19.04
C SER A 68 0.74 9.33 20.56
N ALA A 69 -0.43 9.15 21.20
CA ALA A 69 -0.54 9.04 22.66
C ALA A 69 0.13 7.75 23.19
N ILE A 70 0.05 6.64 22.46
CA ILE A 70 0.74 5.39 22.84
C ILE A 70 2.27 5.62 22.86
N ALA A 71 2.82 6.22 21.80
CA ALA A 71 4.25 6.52 21.75
C ALA A 71 4.69 7.47 22.88
N LYS A 72 3.92 8.53 23.14
CA LYS A 72 4.20 9.48 24.21
C LYS A 72 4.15 8.83 25.59
N LYS A 73 3.17 7.94 25.85
CA LYS A 73 3.08 7.18 27.12
C LYS A 73 4.27 6.23 27.32
N ALA A 74 4.87 5.75 26.22
CA ALA A 74 6.11 4.97 26.26
C ALA A 74 7.38 5.83 26.42
N GLY A 75 7.27 7.14 26.60
CA GLY A 75 8.40 8.05 26.73
C GLY A 75 9.07 8.40 25.40
N LEU A 76 8.42 8.09 24.26
CA LEU A 76 8.92 8.37 22.91
C LEU A 76 8.27 9.65 22.36
N ASN A 77 9.00 10.36 21.49
CA ASN A 77 8.45 11.49 20.75
C ASN A 77 8.07 11.03 19.32
N PRO A 78 6.77 10.90 18.99
CA PRO A 78 6.34 10.57 17.65
C PRO A 78 6.61 11.76 16.70
N VAL A 79 7.50 11.57 15.75
CA VAL A 79 7.90 12.61 14.79
C VAL A 79 7.29 12.41 13.41
N ILE A 80 6.88 11.18 13.08
CA ILE A 80 6.24 10.86 11.80
C ILE A 80 5.06 9.91 12.06
N VAL A 81 3.92 10.22 11.46
CA VAL A 81 2.81 9.30 11.23
C VAL A 81 2.64 9.19 9.72
N ASP A 82 2.61 7.97 9.21
CA ASP A 82 2.50 7.73 7.76
C ASP A 82 1.46 6.67 7.44
N VAL A 83 1.00 6.64 6.20
CA VAL A 83 0.02 5.66 5.71
C VAL A 83 0.76 4.39 5.27
N LYS A 84 0.22 3.23 5.63
CA LYS A 84 0.86 1.91 5.39
C LYS A 84 1.28 1.71 3.93
N CYS A 85 0.44 2.09 2.96
CA CYS A 85 0.78 1.94 1.54
C CYS A 85 2.05 2.73 1.14
N PHE A 86 2.29 3.91 1.71
CA PHE A 86 3.52 4.66 1.44
C PHE A 86 4.72 4.04 2.12
N THR A 87 4.55 3.50 3.32
CA THR A 87 5.63 2.80 4.00
C THR A 87 6.00 1.52 3.25
N LEU A 88 5.04 0.75 2.75
CA LEU A 88 5.31 -0.41 1.90
C LEU A 88 6.05 -0.02 0.61
N LYS A 89 5.65 1.09 -0.03
CA LYS A 89 6.38 1.63 -1.17
C LYS A 89 7.81 2.00 -0.81
N ASN A 90 8.04 2.66 0.32
CA ASN A 90 9.38 3.03 0.77
C ASN A 90 10.25 1.78 1.02
N ALA A 91 9.69 0.73 1.63
CA ALA A 91 10.39 -0.55 1.81
C ALA A 91 10.75 -1.17 0.46
N HIS A 92 9.81 -1.22 -0.49
CA HIS A 92 10.02 -1.73 -1.83
C HIS A 92 11.11 -0.95 -2.58
N ASP A 93 11.08 0.38 -2.51
CA ASP A 93 12.06 1.24 -3.17
C ASP A 93 13.49 1.04 -2.68
N ASN A 94 13.65 0.59 -1.45
CA ASN A 94 14.96 0.35 -0.83
C ASN A 94 15.45 -1.11 -0.91
N THR A 95 14.64 -2.01 -1.47
CA THR A 95 15.09 -3.40 -1.70
C THR A 95 15.89 -3.56 -2.98
N LYS A 96 16.72 -4.60 -3.06
CA LYS A 96 17.46 -4.94 -4.29
C LYS A 96 16.55 -5.34 -5.45
N PHE A 97 15.30 -5.70 -5.18
CA PHE A 97 14.33 -6.05 -6.21
C PHE A 97 14.17 -4.93 -7.25
N LYS A 98 14.19 -3.67 -6.80
CA LYS A 98 14.15 -2.50 -7.69
C LYS A 98 15.34 -2.44 -8.65
N SER A 99 16.54 -2.84 -8.21
CA SER A 99 17.77 -2.75 -9.03
C SER A 99 17.82 -3.81 -10.13
N ILE A 100 17.19 -4.96 -9.93
CA ILE A 100 17.16 -6.07 -10.89
C ILE A 100 16.11 -5.86 -11.98
N ASN A 101 15.00 -5.22 -11.63
CA ASN A 101 13.80 -5.08 -12.47
C ASN A 101 13.47 -3.62 -12.81
N GLN A 102 14.46 -2.79 -13.14
CA GLN A 102 14.30 -1.36 -13.42
C GLN A 102 13.25 -1.04 -14.52
N ASN A 103 12.90 -2.00 -15.36
CA ASN A 103 11.94 -1.84 -16.46
C ASN A 103 10.63 -2.60 -16.26
N THR A 104 10.41 -3.26 -15.13
CA THR A 104 9.15 -3.97 -14.85
C THR A 104 8.37 -3.23 -13.77
N ASN A 105 7.12 -2.92 -14.07
CA ASN A 105 6.22 -2.42 -13.04
C ASN A 105 6.04 -3.50 -11.98
N SER A 106 6.25 -3.11 -10.74
CA SER A 106 6.11 -3.98 -9.58
C SER A 106 4.77 -3.73 -8.91
N ALA A 107 4.19 -4.79 -8.37
CA ALA A 107 3.00 -4.71 -7.57
C ALA A 107 3.24 -5.36 -6.20
N ILE A 108 2.57 -4.81 -5.20
CA ILE A 108 2.50 -5.37 -3.84
C ILE A 108 1.06 -5.77 -3.58
N LEU A 109 0.84 -7.01 -3.17
CA LEU A 109 -0.44 -7.51 -2.72
C LEU A 109 -0.42 -7.62 -1.20
N GLU A 110 -1.17 -6.74 -0.55
CA GLU A 110 -1.40 -6.82 0.90
C GLU A 110 -2.55 -7.78 1.17
N ILE A 111 -2.30 -8.79 2.00
CA ILE A 111 -3.30 -9.74 2.47
C ILE A 111 -3.20 -9.83 3.98
N SER A 112 -4.13 -9.21 4.69
CA SER A 112 -4.18 -9.23 6.14
C SER A 112 -5.62 -9.33 6.65
N ASP A 113 -5.76 -9.48 7.95
CA ASP A 113 -7.08 -9.51 8.57
C ASP A 113 -7.85 -8.20 8.38
N ASP A 114 -7.13 -7.06 8.40
CA ASP A 114 -7.72 -5.73 8.33
C ASP A 114 -7.79 -5.18 6.92
N GLU A 115 -6.70 -5.32 6.15
CA GLU A 115 -6.53 -4.67 4.85
C GLU A 115 -6.21 -5.68 3.76
N ASN A 116 -6.85 -5.50 2.60
CA ASN A 116 -6.61 -6.32 1.41
C ASN A 116 -6.66 -5.43 0.18
N TYR A 117 -5.51 -5.21 -0.44
CA TYR A 117 -5.42 -4.40 -1.64
C TYR A 117 -4.23 -4.80 -2.52
N LEU A 118 -4.36 -4.50 -3.80
CA LEU A 118 -3.27 -4.52 -4.77
C LEU A 118 -2.74 -3.09 -4.93
N MET A 119 -1.46 -2.88 -4.68
CA MET A 119 -0.76 -1.63 -4.93
C MET A 119 0.20 -1.80 -6.10
N ILE A 120 0.00 -1.02 -7.17
CA ILE A 120 0.89 -0.98 -8.33
C ILE A 120 1.67 0.34 -8.25
N ILE A 121 3.00 0.26 -8.39
CA ILE A 121 3.85 1.46 -8.39
C ILE A 121 3.99 1.95 -9.82
N HIS A 122 3.27 3.02 -10.15
CA HIS A 122 3.27 3.67 -11.46
C HIS A 122 3.93 5.04 -11.37
N ASN A 123 4.99 5.27 -12.14
CA ASN A 123 5.73 6.54 -12.14
C ASN A 123 6.02 7.07 -10.73
N ASN A 124 6.54 6.20 -9.87
CA ASN A 124 6.85 6.48 -8.47
C ASN A 124 5.63 6.80 -7.57
N THR A 125 4.41 6.61 -8.06
CA THR A 125 3.16 6.83 -7.31
C THR A 125 2.44 5.51 -7.07
N PRO A 126 1.93 5.24 -5.87
CA PRO A 126 1.13 4.05 -5.61
C PRO A 126 -0.28 4.20 -6.21
N VAL A 127 -0.66 3.27 -7.05
CA VAL A 127 -2.04 3.07 -7.53
C VAL A 127 -2.63 1.90 -6.75
N ILE A 128 -3.67 2.15 -5.99
CA ILE A 128 -4.24 1.18 -5.05
C ILE A 128 -5.62 0.75 -5.55
N THR A 129 -5.83 -0.55 -5.57
CA THR A 129 -7.13 -1.18 -5.85
C THR A 129 -7.48 -2.13 -4.72
N ASP A 130 -8.61 -1.90 -4.06
CA ASP A 130 -9.09 -2.78 -3.00
C ASP A 130 -9.42 -4.16 -3.57
N VAL A 131 -9.04 -5.20 -2.85
CA VAL A 131 -9.37 -6.59 -3.16
C VAL A 131 -10.23 -7.12 -2.01
N PHE A 132 -11.50 -7.36 -2.30
CA PHE A 132 -12.48 -7.58 -1.26
C PHE A 132 -12.53 -9.04 -0.79
N LEU A 133 -12.37 -9.24 0.52
CA LEU A 133 -12.65 -10.48 1.24
C LEU A 133 -13.71 -10.22 2.30
N ARG A 134 -14.80 -11.02 2.27
CA ARG A 134 -15.81 -11.02 3.32
C ARG A 134 -15.27 -11.68 4.58
N GLN A 135 -15.81 -11.35 5.75
CA GLN A 135 -15.32 -11.89 7.01
C GLN A 135 -15.30 -13.46 7.03
N PRO A 136 -16.33 -14.19 6.58
CA PRO A 136 -16.26 -15.66 6.53
C PRO A 136 -15.14 -16.20 5.62
N GLU A 137 -14.76 -15.46 4.59
CA GLU A 137 -13.67 -15.83 3.69
C GLU A 137 -12.31 -15.59 4.34
N LYS A 138 -12.16 -14.52 5.08
CA LYS A 138 -10.96 -14.26 5.90
C LYS A 138 -10.77 -15.35 6.94
N ASP A 139 -11.86 -15.75 7.60
CA ASP A 139 -11.85 -16.80 8.61
C ASP A 139 -11.41 -18.15 8.00
N LEU A 140 -11.90 -18.50 6.81
CA LEU A 140 -11.48 -19.69 6.07
C LEU A 140 -9.99 -19.66 5.71
N ILE A 141 -9.49 -18.52 5.21
CA ILE A 141 -8.09 -18.36 4.85
C ILE A 141 -7.20 -18.43 6.08
N SER A 142 -7.60 -17.80 7.19
CA SER A 142 -6.81 -17.80 8.44
C SER A 142 -6.70 -19.19 9.10
N GLN A 143 -7.65 -20.09 8.82
CA GLN A 143 -7.67 -21.46 9.35
C GLN A 143 -6.86 -22.45 8.50
N ILE A 144 -6.34 -22.05 7.35
CA ILE A 144 -5.46 -22.90 6.55
C ILE A 144 -4.23 -23.25 7.40
N SER A 145 -4.00 -24.54 7.64
CA SER A 145 -2.81 -25.06 8.33
C SER A 145 -1.73 -25.47 7.33
N ASP A 146 -0.56 -25.79 7.85
CA ASP A 146 0.50 -26.39 7.02
C ASP A 146 0.01 -27.72 6.46
N GLY A 147 -0.21 -27.77 5.13
CA GLY A 147 -0.72 -28.94 4.44
C GLY A 147 -1.54 -28.60 3.20
N PRO A 148 -2.20 -29.59 2.59
CA PRO A 148 -3.04 -29.34 1.42
C PRO A 148 -4.24 -28.48 1.81
N ILE A 149 -4.47 -27.45 0.98
CA ILE A 149 -5.61 -26.54 1.12
C ILE A 149 -6.90 -27.30 0.76
N ASN A 150 -7.93 -27.19 1.58
CA ASN A 150 -9.23 -27.79 1.29
C ASN A 150 -9.94 -27.06 0.13
N ASP A 151 -10.92 -27.73 -0.48
CA ASP A 151 -11.63 -27.23 -1.67
C ASP A 151 -12.35 -25.89 -1.42
N GLU A 152 -12.86 -25.67 -0.20
CA GLU A 152 -13.58 -24.46 0.16
C GLU A 152 -12.64 -23.26 0.22
N SER A 153 -11.50 -23.41 0.90
CA SER A 153 -10.45 -22.38 0.97
C SER A 153 -9.83 -22.12 -0.41
N GLU A 154 -9.62 -23.19 -1.21
CA GLU A 154 -9.12 -23.03 -2.60
C GLU A 154 -10.12 -22.24 -3.46
N ALA A 155 -11.44 -22.44 -3.29
CA ALA A 155 -12.46 -21.66 -4.00
C ALA A 155 -12.41 -20.18 -3.62
N VAL A 156 -12.17 -19.86 -2.35
CA VAL A 156 -11.98 -18.48 -1.87
C VAL A 156 -10.74 -17.87 -2.50
N ILE A 157 -9.59 -18.56 -2.44
CA ILE A 157 -8.34 -18.07 -3.02
C ILE A 157 -8.48 -17.86 -4.54
N ARG A 158 -9.16 -18.77 -5.23
CA ARG A 158 -9.42 -18.62 -6.67
C ARG A 158 -10.22 -17.35 -6.97
N ARG A 159 -11.29 -17.08 -6.24
CA ARG A 159 -12.09 -15.85 -6.41
C ARG A 159 -11.27 -14.60 -6.10
N TYR A 160 -10.49 -14.62 -5.03
CA TYR A 160 -9.56 -13.54 -4.70
C TYR A 160 -8.55 -13.31 -5.83
N SER A 161 -7.97 -14.39 -6.38
CA SER A 161 -7.05 -14.32 -7.53
C SER A 161 -7.70 -13.69 -8.76
N MET A 162 -9.00 -13.94 -8.99
CA MET A 162 -9.74 -13.32 -10.11
C MET A 162 -9.90 -11.80 -9.91
N GLN A 163 -10.13 -11.32 -8.70
CA GLN A 163 -10.16 -9.88 -8.41
C GLN A 163 -8.78 -9.24 -8.65
N VAL A 164 -7.71 -9.89 -8.20
CA VAL A 164 -6.32 -9.44 -8.46
C VAL A 164 -6.07 -9.38 -9.97
N LYS A 165 -6.48 -10.42 -10.72
CA LYS A 165 -6.36 -10.45 -12.18
C LYS A 165 -7.12 -9.29 -12.84
N GLN A 166 -8.33 -9.02 -12.39
CA GLN A 166 -9.13 -7.90 -12.89
C GLN A 166 -8.44 -6.57 -12.66
N ALA A 167 -7.97 -6.33 -11.43
CA ALA A 167 -7.27 -5.10 -11.07
C ALA A 167 -5.98 -4.89 -11.90
N ILE A 168 -5.23 -5.96 -12.17
CA ILE A 168 -4.08 -5.93 -13.09
C ILE A 168 -4.52 -5.58 -14.49
N GLY A 169 -5.56 -6.25 -15.01
CA GLY A 169 -6.08 -6.03 -16.38
C GLY A 169 -6.55 -4.60 -16.59
N ASP A 170 -7.26 -4.04 -15.62
CA ASP A 170 -7.74 -2.65 -15.67
C ASP A 170 -6.58 -1.65 -15.69
N TYR A 171 -5.53 -1.91 -14.90
CA TYR A 171 -4.31 -1.11 -14.89
C TYR A 171 -3.56 -1.23 -16.24
N GLU A 172 -3.33 -2.44 -16.74
CA GLU A 172 -2.61 -2.69 -17.98
C GLU A 172 -3.31 -2.09 -19.22
N ALA A 173 -4.65 -2.15 -19.23
CA ALA A 173 -5.46 -1.54 -20.28
C ALA A 173 -5.34 0.00 -20.29
N LYS A 174 -5.21 0.62 -19.10
CA LYS A 174 -5.11 2.09 -18.97
C LYS A 174 -3.69 2.61 -19.27
N HIS A 175 -2.65 1.85 -18.93
CA HIS A 175 -1.26 2.35 -18.89
C HIS A 175 -0.32 1.66 -19.89
N GLU A 176 -0.80 0.71 -20.67
CA GLU A 176 0.00 -0.07 -21.65
C GLU A 176 1.26 -0.75 -21.06
N ASN A 177 1.25 -0.99 -19.76
CA ASN A 177 2.35 -1.56 -18.99
C ASN A 177 1.93 -2.86 -18.34
N LYS A 178 2.79 -3.90 -18.38
CA LYS A 178 2.47 -5.22 -17.83
C LYS A 178 3.00 -5.41 -16.42
N ILE A 179 2.23 -6.13 -15.61
CA ILE A 179 2.59 -6.54 -14.25
C ILE A 179 2.91 -8.03 -14.29
N ASN A 180 4.20 -8.35 -14.22
CA ASN A 180 4.68 -9.74 -14.28
C ASN A 180 4.99 -10.33 -12.91
N ASN A 181 5.22 -9.49 -11.89
CA ASN A 181 5.60 -9.94 -10.57
C ASN A 181 4.81 -9.19 -9.49
N ILE A 182 4.35 -9.95 -8.52
CA ILE A 182 3.65 -9.44 -7.33
C ILE A 182 4.41 -9.90 -6.09
N GLN A 183 4.76 -8.94 -5.26
CA GLN A 183 5.30 -9.19 -3.92
C GLN A 183 4.15 -9.22 -2.92
N VAL A 184 4.06 -10.29 -2.14
CA VAL A 184 3.00 -10.47 -1.16
C VAL A 184 3.47 -9.99 0.20
N VAL A 185 2.70 -9.11 0.82
CA VAL A 185 2.85 -8.71 2.22
C VAL A 185 1.66 -9.26 2.98
N SER A 186 1.89 -9.92 4.11
CA SER A 186 0.79 -10.55 4.84
C SER A 186 1.10 -10.71 6.32
N SER A 187 0.10 -10.49 7.17
CA SER A 187 0.12 -10.86 8.58
C SER A 187 -0.29 -12.32 8.83
N LEU A 188 -0.79 -13.02 7.81
CA LEU A 188 -1.23 -14.40 7.93
C LEU A 188 -0.04 -15.35 8.15
N LYS A 189 -0.11 -16.20 9.17
CA LYS A 189 0.95 -17.18 9.49
C LYS A 189 1.17 -18.20 8.38
N ASN A 190 0.10 -18.55 7.69
CA ASN A 190 0.02 -19.58 6.66
C ASN A 190 0.20 -19.06 5.22
N ILE A 191 0.67 -17.83 5.04
CA ILE A 191 0.79 -17.20 3.71
C ILE A 191 1.63 -18.03 2.73
N ASN A 192 2.65 -18.75 3.23
CA ASN A 192 3.48 -19.61 2.40
C ASN A 192 2.72 -20.78 1.78
N SER A 193 1.67 -21.27 2.44
CA SER A 193 0.78 -22.32 1.91
C SER A 193 -0.20 -21.75 0.86
N ILE A 194 -0.52 -20.45 0.92
CA ILE A 194 -1.46 -19.78 0.04
C ILE A 194 -0.81 -19.34 -1.28
N ILE A 195 0.43 -18.88 -1.26
CA ILE A 195 1.16 -18.40 -2.46
C ILE A 195 1.15 -19.38 -3.63
N PRO A 196 1.32 -20.71 -3.45
CA PRO A 196 1.23 -21.68 -4.55
C PRO A 196 -0.12 -21.67 -5.25
N SER A 197 -1.23 -21.46 -4.53
CA SER A 197 -2.57 -21.36 -5.11
C SER A 197 -2.73 -20.10 -5.96
N PHE A 198 -2.13 -18.98 -5.57
CA PHE A 198 -2.07 -17.79 -6.44
C PHE A 198 -1.33 -18.08 -7.76
N LYS A 199 -0.17 -18.72 -7.68
CA LYS A 199 0.61 -19.09 -8.88
C LYS A 199 -0.17 -20.03 -9.80
N LYS A 200 -0.93 -20.98 -9.23
CA LYS A 200 -1.81 -21.89 -9.98
C LYS A 200 -2.93 -21.13 -10.71
N ASN A 201 -3.56 -20.15 -10.03
CA ASN A 201 -4.68 -19.39 -10.58
C ASN A 201 -4.25 -18.28 -11.55
N LEU A 202 -3.00 -17.78 -11.42
CA LEU A 202 -2.41 -16.72 -12.25
C LEU A 202 -1.04 -17.16 -12.76
N PRO A 203 -0.97 -18.13 -13.68
CA PRO A 203 0.29 -18.78 -14.09
C PRO A 203 1.27 -17.85 -14.83
N THR A 204 0.78 -16.75 -15.39
CA THR A 204 1.60 -15.75 -16.09
C THR A 204 2.20 -14.70 -15.16
N THR A 205 1.82 -14.69 -13.87
CA THR A 205 2.25 -13.71 -12.89
C THR A 205 3.07 -14.41 -11.80
N GLY A 206 4.27 -13.90 -11.55
CA GLY A 206 5.11 -14.36 -10.44
C GLY A 206 4.56 -13.84 -9.10
N PHE A 207 4.54 -14.73 -8.09
CA PHE A 207 4.20 -14.35 -6.71
C PHE A 207 5.36 -14.76 -5.80
N SER A 208 5.80 -13.84 -4.96
CA SER A 208 6.81 -14.10 -3.94
C SER A 208 6.49 -13.35 -2.65
N LEU A 209 6.87 -13.91 -1.52
CA LEU A 209 6.77 -13.18 -0.26
C LEU A 209 7.76 -12.01 -0.28
N PHE A 210 7.31 -10.83 0.16
CA PHE A 210 8.16 -9.66 0.22
C PHE A 210 9.14 -9.77 1.40
N ASP A 211 10.43 -9.71 1.14
CA ASP A 211 11.45 -9.58 2.19
C ASP A 211 11.99 -8.14 2.22
N PRO A 212 11.55 -7.30 3.16
CA PRO A 212 12.00 -5.91 3.26
C PRO A 212 13.46 -5.77 3.72
N LEU A 213 14.08 -6.87 4.17
CA LEU A 213 15.48 -6.94 4.58
C LEU A 213 16.38 -7.46 3.46
N GLU A 214 15.83 -7.77 2.29
CA GLU A 214 16.64 -8.23 1.17
C GLU A 214 17.73 -7.21 0.83
N GLY A 215 18.98 -7.67 0.91
CA GLY A 215 20.16 -6.84 0.67
C GLY A 215 20.53 -5.86 1.78
N VAL A 216 19.85 -5.89 2.91
CA VAL A 216 20.25 -5.14 4.11
C VAL A 216 21.33 -5.92 4.85
N ALA A 217 22.45 -5.26 5.16
CA ALA A 217 23.48 -5.86 6.03
C ALA A 217 22.95 -5.90 7.47
N ILE A 218 22.64 -7.09 7.95
CA ILE A 218 22.20 -7.31 9.33
C ILE A 218 23.42 -7.67 10.18
N PRO A 219 23.74 -6.90 11.22
CA PRO A 219 24.82 -7.25 12.14
C PRO A 219 24.59 -8.61 12.80
N SER A 220 25.64 -9.40 12.99
CA SER A 220 25.55 -10.77 13.51
C SER A 220 24.82 -10.89 14.86
N TYR A 221 24.98 -9.90 15.75
CA TYR A 221 24.30 -9.85 17.05
C TYR A 221 22.77 -9.65 16.95
N ASN A 222 22.26 -9.29 15.78
CA ASN A 222 20.83 -9.15 15.52
C ASN A 222 20.27 -10.26 14.62
N ALA A 223 21.10 -11.16 14.12
CA ALA A 223 20.67 -12.19 13.16
C ALA A 223 19.55 -13.06 13.70
N GLU A 224 19.61 -13.46 14.98
CA GLU A 224 18.56 -14.24 15.62
C GLU A 224 17.25 -13.48 15.76
N LYS A 225 17.31 -12.17 16.04
CA LYS A 225 16.12 -11.31 16.19
C LYS A 225 15.39 -11.05 14.87
N THR A 226 16.09 -11.20 13.76
CA THR A 226 15.52 -11.01 12.41
C THR A 226 15.17 -12.34 11.73
N ASN A 227 15.41 -13.47 12.41
CA ASN A 227 15.00 -14.80 11.94
C ASN A 227 13.51 -15.03 12.20
N ILE A 228 12.68 -14.32 11.42
CA ILE A 228 11.23 -14.39 11.44
C ILE A 228 10.80 -15.16 10.18
N ASP A 229 9.94 -16.17 10.34
CA ASP A 229 9.46 -17.00 9.23
C ASP A 229 8.78 -16.18 8.13
N ASN A 230 8.04 -15.16 8.53
CA ASN A 230 7.37 -14.24 7.63
C ASN A 230 7.90 -12.81 7.82
N ARG A 231 8.98 -12.46 7.15
CA ARG A 231 9.59 -11.13 7.21
C ARG A 231 8.75 -10.05 6.57
N SER A 232 7.76 -10.40 5.73
CA SER A 232 6.89 -9.40 5.11
C SER A 232 6.09 -8.60 6.15
N THR A 233 5.85 -9.15 7.34
CA THR A 233 5.22 -8.44 8.46
C THR A 233 6.00 -7.21 8.91
N LEU A 234 7.30 -7.17 8.66
CA LEU A 234 8.17 -6.04 9.00
C LEU A 234 8.17 -4.94 7.92
N ALA A 235 7.54 -5.18 6.76
CA ALA A 235 7.64 -4.29 5.61
C ALA A 235 7.21 -2.84 5.91
N ALA A 236 6.08 -2.67 6.59
CA ALA A 236 5.58 -1.33 6.93
C ALA A 236 6.51 -0.60 7.92
N VAL A 237 7.00 -1.30 8.95
CA VAL A 237 7.90 -0.71 9.97
C VAL A 237 9.24 -0.32 9.36
N ILE A 238 9.80 -1.19 8.51
CA ILE A 238 11.07 -0.92 7.82
C ILE A 238 10.90 0.23 6.84
N GLY A 239 9.81 0.25 6.07
CA GLY A 239 9.52 1.35 5.16
C GLY A 239 9.28 2.68 5.87
N LEU A 240 8.69 2.66 7.08
CA LEU A 240 8.58 3.85 7.92
C LEU A 240 9.97 4.32 8.39
N ALA A 241 10.86 3.40 8.76
CA ALA A 241 12.23 3.74 9.17
C ALA A 241 13.06 4.35 8.02
N TYR A 242 12.76 3.99 6.77
CA TYR A 242 13.38 4.60 5.59
C TYR A 242 12.84 5.99 5.26
N ARG A 243 11.75 6.42 5.90
CA ARG A 243 11.21 7.76 5.68
C ARG A 243 12.21 8.81 6.10
N LYS A 244 12.66 9.61 5.14
CA LYS A 244 13.54 10.74 5.42
C LYS A 244 12.72 11.84 6.09
N LEU A 245 13.22 12.34 7.21
CA LEU A 245 12.75 13.59 7.80
C LEU A 245 13.24 14.73 6.92
N ASP A 246 12.37 15.37 6.18
CA ASP A 246 12.66 16.65 5.57
C ASP A 246 12.49 17.74 6.64
N VAL A 247 13.56 17.92 7.41
CA VAL A 247 13.58 18.89 8.53
C VAL A 247 13.35 20.32 8.04
N PHE A 248 13.65 20.61 6.77
CA PHE A 248 13.52 21.96 6.18
C PHE A 248 12.16 22.17 5.48
N GLY A 249 11.46 21.14 5.08
CA GLY A 249 10.15 21.24 4.43
C GLY A 249 9.00 21.57 5.39
N TYR A 250 9.17 21.28 6.69
CA TYR A 250 8.15 21.52 7.70
C TYR A 250 8.10 22.95 8.25
N TYR A 251 9.11 23.76 7.99
CA TYR A 251 9.17 25.17 8.42
C TYR A 251 9.03 26.08 7.18
N LYS A 252 7.90 26.03 6.49
CA LYS A 252 7.45 27.19 5.69
C LYS A 252 6.72 28.11 6.66
N PHE A 253 7.45 29.12 7.13
CA PHE A 253 6.91 30.27 7.83
C PHE A 253 6.06 31.10 6.86
#